data_1d4cc6cdc47c85bb9f1fc157d51bcc74
#
_entry.id   1d4cc6cdc47c85bb9f1fc157d51bcc74
#
_cell.length_a   1.000
_cell.length_b   1.000
_cell.length_c   1.000
_cell.angle_alpha   90.00
_cell.angle_beta   90.00
_cell.angle_gamma   90.00
#
_symmetry.space_group_name_H-M   'P 1'
#
loop_
_entity.id
_entity.type
_entity.pdbx_description
1 polymer ?
#
loop_
_entity_poly.entity_id
_entity_poly.type
_entity_poly.pdbx_seq_one_letter_code
_entity_poly.pdbx_strand_id
1 'polypeptide(L)'
;WQRGDQPAPGGLTDSASTAPGHAPGDQRAGTWVPVAEWVAGPNWGSHFLPRIGSEVLVEFLHGDIDQPRITGQLYNGELAPPFGGGLDAHASHPGTLSGLHTQSHDGSGTQQWLLDDTPGQLRTRLHTSLADTRLELGYLVQHSDTARGALRGQGFELASQGWGNVHAAQGLLLSSSARGQGASTALDVAEAVAQLHGAQRTAQALHATLTQQQVPGLDAHPSVTRLREAIDPQAQGKYTAAVGGQAATTPADGGRDGQAPVERFAQARLLGESPDHIAWTTPASAVAYAGQALQLTVQQDAQLSAGQTLSAVSGQHTALFAQRGPIKLIAAAGPVSLQAHTGALELLADQAVTVTATDTRIDVLAQHKIVLQAGQTRITLEGGDITFACPGQFTVKASMHPFLGGESGNAIIDKLPQGTVGGIRKLSFSR
;
A
#
# COMPACT_ATOMS: atom_id res chain seq x y z
N TRP A 1 -36.29 31.14 23.13
CA TRP A 1 -35.41 32.29 22.96
C TRP A 1 -35.09 32.92 24.29
N GLN A 2 -33.83 33.08 24.61
CA GLN A 2 -33.42 33.87 25.77
C GLN A 2 -33.21 35.32 25.34
N ARG A 3 -33.70 36.25 26.14
CA ARG A 3 -33.36 37.64 26.02
C ARG A 3 -32.18 37.98 26.93
N GLY A 4 -31.20 38.62 26.40
CA GLY A 4 -30.01 39.08 27.13
C GLY A 4 -28.90 39.42 26.14
N ASP A 5 -27.88 40.12 26.62
CA ASP A 5 -26.76 40.56 25.76
C ASP A 5 -25.88 39.40 25.30
N GLN A 6 -26.00 38.26 25.98
CA GLN A 6 -25.29 37.04 25.61
C GLN A 6 -26.19 35.82 25.80
N PRO A 7 -26.27 34.89 24.84
CA PRO A 7 -26.97 33.64 25.00
C PRO A 7 -26.27 32.78 26.07
N ALA A 8 -27.04 32.12 26.92
CA ALA A 8 -26.46 31.16 27.84
C ALA A 8 -26.03 29.89 27.09
N PRO A 9 -24.80 29.43 27.26
CA PRO A 9 -24.38 28.15 26.74
C PRO A 9 -25.08 27.01 27.48
N GLY A 10 -25.55 26.02 26.78
CA GLY A 10 -26.11 24.80 27.37
C GLY A 10 -27.55 24.84 27.86
N GLY A 11 -28.27 25.98 27.78
CA GLY A 11 -29.67 26.05 28.08
C GLY A 11 -30.10 27.13 29.10
N LEU A 12 -31.36 27.12 29.45
CA LEU A 12 -31.97 28.15 30.31
C LEU A 12 -31.44 28.15 31.75
N THR A 13 -31.08 27.01 32.26
CA THR A 13 -30.57 26.87 33.63
C THR A 13 -29.19 27.47 33.86
N ASP A 14 -28.36 27.53 32.82
CA ASP A 14 -26.99 28.03 32.88
C ASP A 14 -26.91 29.55 32.74
N SER A 15 -28.02 30.22 32.46
CA SER A 15 -28.11 31.67 32.37
C SER A 15 -28.53 32.33 33.69
N ALA A 16 -28.51 31.61 34.80
CA ALA A 16 -28.68 32.19 36.11
C ALA A 16 -27.62 33.26 36.32
N SER A 17 -27.99 34.47 36.10
CA SER A 17 -27.05 35.53 35.93
C SER A 17 -26.53 36.01 37.27
N THR A 18 -25.27 35.76 37.45
CA THR A 18 -24.47 36.55 38.38
C THR A 18 -23.90 37.81 37.72
N ALA A 19 -24.15 38.00 36.43
CA ALA A 19 -23.69 39.14 35.65
C ALA A 19 -24.82 40.09 35.30
N PRO A 20 -24.72 41.41 35.54
CA PRO A 20 -25.72 42.40 35.17
C PRO A 20 -25.99 42.37 33.68
N GLY A 21 -27.27 42.40 33.28
CA GLY A 21 -27.69 42.42 31.87
C GLY A 21 -28.04 41.08 31.24
N HIS A 22 -27.82 39.97 31.90
CA HIS A 22 -28.26 38.65 31.44
C HIS A 22 -29.72 38.36 31.81
N ALA A 23 -30.43 37.73 30.90
CA ALA A 23 -31.75 37.20 31.21
C ALA A 23 -31.65 36.03 32.21
N PRO A 24 -32.63 35.88 33.13
CA PRO A 24 -32.68 34.68 33.94
C PRO A 24 -32.84 33.46 33.04
N GLY A 25 -32.09 32.40 33.25
CA GLY A 25 -32.06 31.20 32.40
C GLY A 25 -33.24 30.27 32.60
N ASP A 26 -34.42 30.77 32.93
CA ASP A 26 -35.64 30.02 33.19
C ASP A 26 -36.79 30.41 32.24
N GLN A 27 -37.99 29.85 32.44
CA GLN A 27 -39.16 30.09 31.61
C GLN A 27 -39.62 31.56 31.56
N ARG A 28 -39.12 32.42 32.44
CA ARG A 28 -39.41 33.86 32.46
C ARG A 28 -38.54 34.65 31.47
N ALA A 29 -37.47 34.07 30.99
CA ALA A 29 -36.50 34.73 30.10
C ALA A 29 -37.00 34.82 28.64
N GLY A 30 -37.97 34.02 28.28
CA GLY A 30 -38.51 33.98 26.93
C GLY A 30 -39.61 32.93 26.78
N THR A 31 -39.98 32.65 25.54
CA THR A 31 -40.96 31.60 25.24
C THR A 31 -40.34 30.55 24.31
N TRP A 32 -40.76 29.31 24.49
CA TRP A 32 -40.39 28.20 23.61
C TRP A 32 -41.27 28.19 22.39
N VAL A 33 -40.69 28.27 21.21
CA VAL A 33 -41.40 28.19 19.94
C VAL A 33 -40.95 26.91 19.22
N PRO A 34 -41.87 25.96 18.95
CA PRO A 34 -41.57 24.78 18.18
C PRO A 34 -41.07 25.15 16.77
N VAL A 35 -40.08 24.40 16.27
CA VAL A 35 -39.55 24.56 14.92
C VAL A 35 -39.99 23.36 14.09
N ALA A 36 -40.56 23.63 12.92
CA ALA A 36 -40.91 22.59 11.97
C ALA A 36 -39.64 22.07 11.30
N GLU A 37 -39.57 20.77 11.15
CA GLU A 37 -38.45 20.04 10.52
C GLU A 37 -38.96 19.31 9.27
N TRP A 38 -38.05 19.00 8.33
CA TRP A 38 -38.40 18.28 7.09
C TRP A 38 -39.00 16.92 7.37
N VAL A 39 -38.37 16.20 8.31
CA VAL A 39 -38.82 14.93 8.84
C VAL A 39 -38.55 14.89 10.34
N ALA A 40 -39.46 14.32 11.11
CA ALA A 40 -39.32 14.22 12.55
C ALA A 40 -39.93 12.93 13.09
N GLY A 41 -39.25 12.29 14.05
CA GLY A 41 -39.70 11.10 14.75
C GLY A 41 -38.86 10.79 15.98
N PRO A 42 -39.18 9.72 16.73
CA PRO A 42 -38.47 9.36 17.95
C PRO A 42 -37.02 8.93 17.61
N ASN A 43 -36.07 9.78 17.97
CA ASN A 43 -34.64 9.60 17.74
C ASN A 43 -34.22 9.50 16.25
N TRP A 44 -35.00 10.09 15.34
CA TRP A 44 -34.64 10.24 13.93
C TRP A 44 -35.34 11.49 13.33
N GLY A 45 -34.73 12.04 12.27
CA GLY A 45 -35.24 13.20 11.57
C GLY A 45 -34.19 14.23 11.21
N SER A 46 -34.61 15.36 10.64
CA SER A 46 -33.80 16.56 10.45
C SER A 46 -33.72 17.38 11.74
N HIS A 47 -32.69 18.21 11.88
CA HIS A 47 -32.50 19.06 13.05
C HIS A 47 -31.78 20.35 12.67
N PHE A 48 -32.52 21.39 12.30
CA PHE A 48 -31.99 22.67 11.86
C PHE A 48 -32.63 23.83 12.66
N LEU A 49 -32.03 24.13 13.79
CA LEU A 49 -32.54 25.25 14.62
C LEU A 49 -32.12 26.60 14.03
N PRO A 50 -33.01 27.58 13.96
CA PRO A 50 -32.69 28.95 13.62
C PRO A 50 -31.62 29.52 14.55
N ARG A 51 -30.65 30.23 13.99
CA ARG A 51 -29.63 30.93 14.77
C ARG A 51 -30.06 32.34 15.08
N ILE A 52 -29.45 32.95 16.09
CA ILE A 52 -29.68 34.35 16.44
C ILE A 52 -29.31 35.21 15.22
N GLY A 53 -30.21 36.08 14.81
CA GLY A 53 -30.10 36.91 13.63
C GLY A 53 -30.71 36.32 12.35
N SER A 54 -31.13 35.03 12.35
CA SER A 54 -31.88 34.46 11.23
C SER A 54 -33.29 35.00 11.16
N GLU A 55 -33.75 35.29 9.94
CA GLU A 55 -35.18 35.60 9.69
C GLU A 55 -35.96 34.30 9.56
N VAL A 56 -37.10 34.23 10.24
CA VAL A 56 -37.94 33.03 10.32
C VAL A 56 -39.39 33.35 9.99
N LEU A 57 -40.07 32.42 9.34
CA LEU A 57 -41.52 32.47 9.14
C LEU A 57 -42.20 31.84 10.34
N VAL A 58 -43.05 32.63 11.00
CA VAL A 58 -43.84 32.17 12.15
C VAL A 58 -45.29 32.08 11.75
N GLU A 59 -45.90 30.93 12.01
CA GLU A 59 -47.33 30.70 11.87
C GLU A 59 -47.98 30.45 13.24
N PHE A 60 -49.24 30.78 13.36
CA PHE A 60 -50.04 30.61 14.58
C PHE A 60 -51.04 29.50 14.36
N LEU A 61 -51.00 28.45 15.17
CA LEU A 61 -51.89 27.32 15.05
C LEU A 61 -53.37 27.79 15.30
N HIS A 62 -54.24 27.51 14.34
CA HIS A 62 -55.65 27.96 14.34
C HIS A 62 -55.83 29.49 14.43
N GLY A 63 -54.78 30.27 14.14
CA GLY A 63 -54.80 31.73 14.30
C GLY A 63 -54.58 32.21 15.73
N ASP A 64 -54.28 31.33 16.65
CA ASP A 64 -54.05 31.62 18.05
C ASP A 64 -52.62 32.14 18.29
N ILE A 65 -52.45 33.38 18.67
CA ILE A 65 -51.18 34.06 18.90
C ILE A 65 -50.35 33.43 20.04
N ASP A 66 -50.99 32.67 20.92
CA ASP A 66 -50.32 31.97 22.00
C ASP A 66 -49.75 30.61 21.58
N GLN A 67 -49.97 30.20 20.30
CA GLN A 67 -49.47 28.96 19.73
C GLN A 67 -48.56 29.20 18.50
N PRO A 68 -47.46 29.97 18.62
CA PRO A 68 -46.55 30.22 17.54
C PRO A 68 -45.75 28.97 17.15
N ARG A 69 -45.47 28.81 15.86
CA ARG A 69 -44.58 27.78 15.30
C ARG A 69 -43.68 28.39 14.23
N ILE A 70 -42.39 28.07 14.23
CA ILE A 70 -41.51 28.43 13.15
C ILE A 70 -41.65 27.36 12.05
N THR A 71 -42.11 27.80 10.86
CA THR A 71 -42.37 26.92 9.72
C THR A 71 -41.34 27.03 8.63
N GLY A 72 -40.47 28.05 8.68
CA GLY A 72 -39.38 28.23 7.72
C GLY A 72 -38.32 29.21 8.16
N GLN A 73 -37.22 29.25 7.42
CA GLN A 73 -36.17 30.24 7.52
C GLN A 73 -36.03 30.94 6.17
N LEU A 74 -35.76 32.23 6.17
CA LEU A 74 -35.74 33.05 4.96
C LEU A 74 -34.39 33.75 4.79
N TYR A 75 -33.95 33.86 3.53
CA TYR A 75 -32.95 34.85 3.15
C TYR A 75 -33.68 36.13 2.74
N ASN A 76 -33.09 37.28 3.07
CA ASN A 76 -33.62 38.58 2.75
C ASN A 76 -32.67 39.41 1.89
N GLY A 77 -32.98 40.66 1.59
CA GLY A 77 -32.15 41.52 0.76
C GLY A 77 -30.78 41.88 1.36
N GLU A 78 -30.61 41.67 2.66
CA GLU A 78 -29.33 41.93 3.38
C GLU A 78 -28.50 40.66 3.52
N LEU A 79 -29.14 39.48 3.58
CA LEU A 79 -28.49 38.16 3.77
C LEU A 79 -28.64 37.33 2.50
N ALA A 80 -27.56 37.22 1.74
CA ALA A 80 -27.53 36.39 0.54
C ALA A 80 -27.43 34.89 0.88
N PRO A 81 -27.94 34.01 0.00
CA PRO A 81 -27.70 32.56 0.11
C PRO A 81 -26.17 32.23 0.14
N PRO A 82 -25.78 31.11 0.77
CA PRO A 82 -24.36 30.82 1.03
C PRO A 82 -23.55 30.44 -0.22
N PHE A 83 -24.19 30.12 -1.35
CA PHE A 83 -23.51 29.68 -2.55
C PHE A 83 -23.58 30.73 -3.66
N GLY A 84 -22.40 31.22 -4.09
CA GLY A 84 -22.25 32.13 -5.22
C GLY A 84 -21.78 31.41 -6.49
N GLY A 85 -22.07 32.00 -7.68
CA GLY A 85 -21.68 31.41 -8.96
C GLY A 85 -20.16 31.32 -9.16
N GLY A 86 -19.41 32.37 -8.91
CA GLY A 86 -17.96 32.41 -9.13
C GLY A 86 -17.57 32.40 -10.61
N LEU A 87 -16.52 31.68 -10.98
CA LEU A 87 -16.12 31.52 -12.39
C LEU A 87 -17.20 30.78 -13.17
N ASP A 88 -17.31 31.07 -14.48
CA ASP A 88 -18.36 30.56 -15.37
C ASP A 88 -19.79 30.93 -14.94
N ALA A 89 -19.99 32.11 -14.37
CA ALA A 89 -21.27 32.56 -13.84
C ALA A 89 -22.44 32.56 -14.85
N HIS A 90 -22.18 32.48 -16.15
CA HIS A 90 -23.20 32.27 -17.17
C HIS A 90 -23.85 30.87 -17.10
N ALA A 91 -23.07 29.86 -16.71
CA ALA A 91 -23.53 28.46 -16.57
C ALA A 91 -23.75 28.08 -15.09
N SER A 92 -22.88 28.55 -14.21
CA SER A 92 -22.96 28.33 -12.76
C SER A 92 -23.48 29.59 -12.06
N HIS A 93 -24.66 29.50 -11.50
CA HIS A 93 -25.32 30.59 -10.77
C HIS A 93 -26.05 30.03 -9.53
N PRO A 94 -26.48 30.83 -8.57
CA PRO A 94 -27.13 30.32 -7.36
C PRO A 94 -28.29 29.36 -7.59
N GLY A 95 -28.97 29.42 -8.74
CA GLY A 95 -30.05 28.49 -9.09
C GLY A 95 -29.58 27.10 -9.52
N THR A 96 -28.29 26.89 -9.83
CA THR A 96 -27.71 25.56 -10.10
C THR A 96 -27.04 24.94 -8.86
N LEU A 97 -26.98 25.70 -7.77
CA LEU A 97 -26.31 25.27 -6.54
C LEU A 97 -27.33 25.01 -5.45
N SER A 98 -27.22 23.88 -4.78
CA SER A 98 -28.05 23.51 -3.64
C SER A 98 -27.21 22.82 -2.56
N GLY A 99 -27.70 22.82 -1.33
CA GLY A 99 -27.01 22.16 -0.24
C GLY A 99 -27.09 22.88 1.08
N LEU A 100 -26.16 22.55 1.97
CA LEU A 100 -26.05 23.09 3.31
C LEU A 100 -24.69 23.73 3.52
N HIS A 101 -24.66 24.90 4.09
CA HIS A 101 -23.45 25.57 4.55
C HIS A 101 -23.65 25.95 6.00
N THR A 102 -22.87 25.39 6.88
CA THR A 102 -22.94 25.68 8.31
C THR A 102 -21.66 26.36 8.76
N GLN A 103 -21.77 27.13 9.82
CA GLN A 103 -20.66 27.83 10.44
C GLN A 103 -20.58 27.44 11.91
N SER A 104 -19.39 27.36 12.47
CA SER A 104 -19.20 27.18 13.92
C SER A 104 -19.86 28.33 14.69
N HIS A 105 -20.26 28.10 15.94
CA HIS A 105 -20.93 29.13 16.74
C HIS A 105 -20.09 30.38 17.02
N ASP A 106 -18.76 30.22 17.00
CA ASP A 106 -17.80 31.31 17.15
C ASP A 106 -17.33 31.91 15.82
N GLY A 107 -17.85 31.42 14.69
CA GLY A 107 -17.46 31.88 13.36
C GLY A 107 -16.12 31.37 12.86
N SER A 108 -15.41 30.52 13.60
CA SER A 108 -14.03 30.12 13.29
C SER A 108 -13.92 29.06 12.18
N GLY A 109 -15.02 28.41 11.80
CA GLY A 109 -14.98 27.34 10.80
C GLY A 109 -16.30 27.11 10.10
N THR A 110 -16.24 26.39 8.97
CA THR A 110 -17.39 26.09 8.11
C THR A 110 -17.47 24.63 7.75
N GLN A 111 -18.67 24.16 7.44
CA GLN A 111 -18.94 22.85 6.86
C GLN A 111 -19.89 23.00 5.68
N GLN A 112 -19.71 22.18 4.66
CA GLN A 112 -20.48 22.24 3.43
C GLN A 112 -20.91 20.85 2.97
N TRP A 113 -22.16 20.78 2.54
CA TRP A 113 -22.66 19.77 1.63
C TRP A 113 -23.25 20.51 0.43
N LEU A 114 -22.56 20.44 -0.70
CA LEU A 114 -22.90 21.16 -1.93
C LEU A 114 -23.20 20.20 -3.05
N LEU A 115 -24.30 20.43 -3.73
CA LEU A 115 -24.68 19.85 -5.02
C LEU A 115 -24.64 20.96 -6.07
N ASP A 116 -23.93 20.71 -7.17
CA ASP A 116 -23.76 21.66 -8.27
C ASP A 116 -24.27 21.01 -9.56
N ASP A 117 -25.43 21.46 -10.01
CA ASP A 117 -26.14 20.94 -11.17
C ASP A 117 -25.82 21.74 -12.43
N THR A 118 -24.70 22.46 -12.46
CA THR A 118 -24.26 23.20 -13.65
C THR A 118 -24.12 22.26 -14.84
N PRO A 119 -24.76 22.54 -16.00
CA PRO A 119 -24.73 21.68 -17.16
C PRO A 119 -23.28 21.35 -17.62
N GLY A 120 -22.98 20.04 -17.75
CA GLY A 120 -21.65 19.56 -18.11
C GLY A 120 -20.60 19.62 -16.99
N GLN A 121 -20.98 20.10 -15.79
CA GLN A 121 -20.06 20.35 -14.69
C GLN A 121 -20.61 19.82 -13.35
N LEU A 122 -21.35 18.72 -13.40
CA LEU A 122 -21.97 18.12 -12.21
C LEU A 122 -20.94 17.84 -11.13
N ARG A 123 -21.22 18.27 -9.90
CA ARG A 123 -20.30 18.15 -8.77
C ARG A 123 -21.03 17.94 -7.45
N THR A 124 -20.46 17.10 -6.60
CA THR A 124 -20.83 16.99 -5.19
C THR A 124 -19.64 17.29 -4.32
N ARG A 125 -19.81 18.09 -3.27
CA ARG A 125 -18.77 18.43 -2.31
C ARG A 125 -19.25 18.22 -0.87
N LEU A 126 -18.51 17.46 -0.10
CA LEU A 126 -18.57 17.42 1.35
C LEU A 126 -17.26 18.01 1.89
N HIS A 127 -17.34 19.01 2.75
CA HIS A 127 -16.16 19.72 3.23
C HIS A 127 -16.33 20.20 4.67
N THR A 128 -15.23 20.17 5.40
CA THR A 128 -15.07 20.92 6.65
C THR A 128 -13.77 21.72 6.60
N SER A 129 -13.81 22.98 7.04
CA SER A 129 -12.62 23.82 7.11
C SER A 129 -11.60 23.33 8.16
N LEU A 130 -12.02 22.49 9.11
CA LEU A 130 -11.11 21.85 10.06
C LEU A 130 -10.18 20.88 9.31
N ALA A 131 -8.89 21.18 9.31
CA ALA A 131 -7.87 20.45 8.56
C ALA A 131 -8.17 20.32 7.05
N ASP A 132 -8.97 21.23 6.48
CA ASP A 132 -9.35 21.23 5.05
C ASP A 132 -9.73 19.83 4.54
N THR A 133 -10.59 19.14 5.29
CA THR A 133 -10.99 17.77 4.96
C THR A 133 -12.17 17.79 3.99
N ARG A 134 -12.03 17.09 2.85
CA ARG A 134 -13.04 17.11 1.79
C ARG A 134 -13.17 15.79 1.03
N LEU A 135 -14.39 15.54 0.58
CA LEU A 135 -14.71 14.58 -0.48
C LEU A 135 -15.39 15.34 -1.60
N GLU A 136 -14.79 15.34 -2.77
CA GLU A 136 -15.32 15.95 -3.97
C GLU A 136 -15.50 14.90 -5.07
N LEU A 137 -16.62 14.98 -5.80
CA LEU A 137 -17.00 14.05 -6.84
C LEU A 137 -17.41 14.80 -8.11
N GLY A 138 -17.00 14.30 -9.26
CA GLY A 138 -17.40 14.80 -10.57
C GLY A 138 -16.46 15.86 -11.14
N TYR A 139 -16.97 17.07 -11.40
CA TYR A 139 -16.22 18.17 -11.96
C TYR A 139 -15.47 18.94 -10.88
N LEU A 140 -14.19 18.63 -10.68
CA LEU A 140 -13.38 19.17 -9.58
C LEU A 140 -12.92 20.59 -9.90
N VAL A 141 -13.19 21.54 -9.01
CA VAL A 141 -12.77 22.93 -9.13
C VAL A 141 -12.04 23.41 -7.89
N GLN A 142 -11.28 24.48 -8.02
CA GLN A 142 -10.90 25.27 -6.85
C GLN A 142 -12.17 25.82 -6.21
N HIS A 143 -12.28 25.75 -4.90
CA HIS A 143 -13.42 26.25 -4.17
C HIS A 143 -12.95 27.02 -2.95
N SER A 144 -13.29 28.28 -2.87
CA SER A 144 -13.00 29.15 -1.75
C SER A 144 -14.30 29.52 -1.06
N ASP A 145 -14.46 29.14 0.19
CA ASP A 145 -15.66 29.35 1.01
C ASP A 145 -16.96 29.03 0.24
N THR A 146 -17.64 30.02 -0.34
CA THR A 146 -18.93 29.86 -1.03
C THR A 146 -18.83 29.98 -2.56
N ALA A 147 -17.67 30.30 -3.10
CA ALA A 147 -17.47 30.54 -4.54
C ALA A 147 -16.60 29.49 -5.21
N ARG A 148 -17.00 29.10 -6.42
CA ARG A 148 -16.20 28.18 -7.26
C ARG A 148 -15.15 28.96 -8.05
N GLY A 149 -14.00 28.32 -8.27
CA GLY A 149 -12.86 28.81 -9.03
C GLY A 149 -12.56 27.97 -10.27
N ALA A 150 -11.28 27.91 -10.64
CA ALA A 150 -10.80 27.24 -11.84
C ALA A 150 -10.96 25.71 -11.78
N LEU A 151 -11.09 25.08 -12.94
CA LEU A 151 -11.10 23.63 -13.11
C LEU A 151 -9.79 23.02 -12.57
N ARG A 152 -9.90 21.93 -11.81
CA ARG A 152 -8.80 21.10 -11.32
C ARG A 152 -8.74 19.72 -11.99
N GLY A 153 -9.85 19.22 -12.53
CA GLY A 153 -9.97 17.92 -13.17
C GLY A 153 -11.36 17.31 -13.06
N GLN A 154 -11.45 16.01 -13.36
CA GLN A 154 -12.68 15.23 -13.23
C GLN A 154 -12.37 13.93 -12.49
N GLY A 155 -13.33 13.44 -11.69
CA GLY A 155 -13.20 12.20 -10.92
C GLY A 155 -13.62 12.36 -9.48
N PHE A 156 -12.83 11.85 -8.55
CA PHE A 156 -13.06 12.06 -7.11
C PHE A 156 -11.77 12.48 -6.41
N GLU A 157 -11.91 13.25 -5.35
CA GLU A 157 -10.82 13.60 -4.45
C GLU A 157 -11.25 13.40 -3.00
N LEU A 158 -10.50 12.62 -2.25
CA LEU A 158 -10.59 12.53 -0.80
C LEU A 158 -9.28 13.11 -0.24
N ALA A 159 -9.36 14.25 0.43
CA ALA A 159 -8.19 14.98 0.91
C ALA A 159 -8.38 15.49 2.33
N SER A 160 -7.29 15.59 3.09
CA SER A 160 -7.25 16.19 4.42
C SER A 160 -5.83 16.69 4.72
N GLN A 161 -5.71 17.80 5.44
CA GLN A 161 -4.45 18.25 6.05
C GLN A 161 -4.20 17.57 7.41
N GLY A 162 -5.16 16.80 7.91
CA GLY A 162 -5.05 16.02 9.13
C GLY A 162 -4.77 14.54 8.88
N TRP A 163 -5.26 13.69 9.75
CA TRP A 163 -5.08 12.24 9.69
C TRP A 163 -6.07 11.61 8.70
N GLY A 164 -5.59 10.60 7.95
CA GLY A 164 -6.42 9.79 7.06
C GLY A 164 -6.35 8.31 7.43
N ASN A 165 -7.48 7.61 7.40
CA ASN A 165 -7.57 6.17 7.55
C ASN A 165 -8.57 5.60 6.54
N VAL A 166 -8.12 4.60 5.76
CA VAL A 166 -9.00 3.80 4.89
C VAL A 166 -8.98 2.37 5.41
N HIS A 167 -10.07 1.94 6.02
CA HIS A 167 -10.19 0.63 6.67
C HIS A 167 -11.39 -0.14 6.12
N ALA A 168 -11.14 -1.39 5.71
CA ALA A 168 -12.17 -2.32 5.25
C ALA A 168 -11.90 -3.71 5.85
N ALA A 169 -12.73 -4.15 6.80
CA ALA A 169 -12.52 -5.40 7.55
C ALA A 169 -12.53 -6.66 6.68
N GLN A 170 -13.20 -6.64 5.53
CA GLN A 170 -13.29 -7.77 4.59
C GLN A 170 -12.26 -7.69 3.46
N GLY A 171 -11.44 -6.63 3.41
CA GLY A 171 -10.41 -6.41 2.41
C GLY A 171 -10.63 -5.15 1.57
N LEU A 172 -9.60 -4.72 0.89
CA LEU A 172 -9.56 -3.51 0.06
C LEU A 172 -8.96 -3.83 -1.30
N LEU A 173 -9.65 -3.43 -2.37
CA LEU A 173 -9.15 -3.44 -3.74
C LEU A 173 -8.85 -2.01 -4.17
N LEU A 174 -7.60 -1.77 -4.60
CA LEU A 174 -7.17 -0.56 -5.29
C LEU A 174 -6.87 -0.93 -6.74
N SER A 175 -7.67 -0.42 -7.66
CA SER A 175 -7.59 -0.74 -9.09
C SER A 175 -7.58 0.52 -9.94
N SER A 176 -6.76 0.55 -10.97
CA SER A 176 -6.79 1.57 -12.03
C SER A 176 -7.28 1.02 -13.38
N SER A 177 -7.76 -0.21 -13.42
CA SER A 177 -8.36 -0.80 -14.61
C SER A 177 -9.70 -0.16 -14.94
N ALA A 178 -9.91 0.17 -16.21
CA ALA A 178 -11.16 0.77 -16.68
C ALA A 178 -12.30 -0.25 -16.59
N ARG A 179 -13.44 0.18 -16.04
CA ARG A 179 -14.66 -0.63 -15.92
C ARG A 179 -15.79 0.01 -16.66
N GLY A 180 -16.55 -0.82 -17.39
CA GLY A 180 -17.78 -0.36 -18.04
C GLY A 180 -18.86 0.03 -17.03
N GLN A 181 -19.75 0.95 -17.39
CA GLN A 181 -20.82 1.38 -16.49
C GLN A 181 -21.73 0.21 -16.12
N GLY A 182 -21.81 -0.10 -14.83
CA GLY A 182 -22.70 -1.08 -14.25
C GLY A 182 -22.44 -2.55 -14.61
N ALA A 183 -21.26 -2.85 -15.21
CA ALA A 183 -21.00 -4.16 -15.80
C ALA A 183 -20.29 -5.16 -14.87
N SER A 184 -19.73 -4.71 -13.76
CA SER A 184 -18.94 -5.58 -12.88
C SER A 184 -19.38 -5.50 -11.42
N THR A 185 -18.96 -6.49 -10.63
CA THR A 185 -19.16 -6.50 -9.19
C THR A 185 -18.20 -5.51 -8.51
N ALA A 186 -18.50 -5.13 -7.25
CA ALA A 186 -17.73 -4.13 -6.52
C ALA A 186 -16.26 -4.55 -6.28
N LEU A 187 -16.00 -5.86 -6.15
CA LEU A 187 -14.66 -6.44 -5.99
C LEU A 187 -14.28 -7.29 -7.21
N ASP A 188 -14.47 -6.78 -8.41
CA ASP A 188 -14.03 -7.45 -9.62
C ASP A 188 -12.51 -7.53 -9.67
N VAL A 189 -11.98 -8.74 -9.64
CA VAL A 189 -10.53 -9.05 -9.59
C VAL A 189 -10.02 -9.73 -10.86
N ALA A 190 -10.79 -9.70 -11.95
CA ALA A 190 -10.48 -10.43 -13.17
C ALA A 190 -9.08 -10.08 -13.73
N GLU A 191 -8.70 -8.80 -13.73
CA GLU A 191 -7.39 -8.35 -14.20
C GLU A 191 -6.26 -8.82 -13.27
N ALA A 192 -6.44 -8.70 -11.97
CA ALA A 192 -5.47 -9.17 -10.98
C ALA A 192 -5.27 -10.70 -11.08
N VAL A 193 -6.34 -11.46 -11.27
CA VAL A 193 -6.30 -12.91 -11.50
C VAL A 193 -5.53 -13.24 -12.77
N ALA A 194 -5.77 -12.53 -13.86
CA ALA A 194 -5.04 -12.72 -15.12
C ALA A 194 -3.54 -12.46 -14.96
N GLN A 195 -3.15 -11.41 -14.25
CA GLN A 195 -1.75 -11.10 -13.93
C GLN A 195 -1.13 -12.17 -13.03
N LEU A 196 -1.83 -12.65 -12.02
CA LEU A 196 -1.36 -13.73 -11.13
C LEU A 196 -1.20 -15.06 -11.87
N HIS A 197 -2.03 -15.35 -12.86
CA HIS A 197 -1.80 -16.49 -13.77
C HIS A 197 -0.49 -16.38 -14.55
N GLY A 198 -0.16 -15.18 -15.03
CA GLY A 198 1.13 -14.91 -15.66
C GLY A 198 2.30 -15.16 -14.71
N ALA A 199 2.25 -14.60 -13.51
CA ALA A 199 3.27 -14.79 -12.48
C ALA A 199 3.42 -16.28 -12.09
N GLN A 200 2.30 -16.99 -11.94
CA GLN A 200 2.30 -18.42 -11.63
C GLN A 200 3.00 -19.24 -12.73
N ARG A 201 2.67 -19.01 -14.00
CA ARG A 201 3.31 -19.73 -15.13
C ARG A 201 4.83 -19.49 -15.16
N THR A 202 5.25 -18.25 -14.98
CA THR A 202 6.69 -17.89 -14.92
C THR A 202 7.38 -18.61 -13.76
N ALA A 203 6.80 -18.56 -12.57
CA ALA A 203 7.35 -19.22 -11.39
C ALA A 203 7.42 -20.75 -11.54
N GLN A 204 6.40 -21.38 -12.13
CA GLN A 204 6.38 -22.82 -12.42
C GLN A 204 7.46 -23.24 -13.42
N ALA A 205 7.63 -22.50 -14.51
CA ALA A 205 8.64 -22.80 -15.51
C ALA A 205 10.05 -22.72 -14.93
N LEU A 206 10.34 -21.68 -14.12
CA LEU A 206 11.62 -21.53 -13.44
C LEU A 206 11.84 -22.63 -12.39
N HIS A 207 10.83 -22.96 -11.59
CA HIS A 207 10.93 -24.02 -10.59
C HIS A 207 11.19 -25.39 -11.23
N ALA A 208 10.56 -25.73 -12.34
CA ALA A 208 10.82 -26.98 -13.08
C ALA A 208 12.28 -27.04 -13.54
N THR A 209 12.83 -25.94 -14.04
CA THR A 209 14.24 -25.86 -14.44
C THR A 209 15.19 -26.04 -13.25
N LEU A 210 14.92 -25.39 -12.12
CA LEU A 210 15.72 -25.55 -10.89
C LEU A 210 15.75 -27.02 -10.46
N THR A 211 14.61 -27.71 -10.46
CA THR A 211 14.49 -29.12 -10.10
C THR A 211 15.32 -30.00 -11.04
N GLN A 212 15.25 -29.78 -12.35
CA GLN A 212 16.06 -30.52 -13.33
C GLN A 212 17.56 -30.34 -13.14
N GLN A 213 17.99 -29.18 -12.69
CA GLN A 213 19.40 -28.86 -12.46
C GLN A 213 19.86 -29.15 -11.04
N GLN A 214 19.02 -29.81 -10.20
CA GLN A 214 19.30 -30.13 -8.80
C GLN A 214 19.62 -28.89 -7.94
N VAL A 215 19.13 -27.72 -8.34
CA VAL A 215 19.24 -26.48 -7.58
C VAL A 215 18.09 -26.41 -6.57
N PRO A 216 18.33 -25.93 -5.34
CA PRO A 216 17.25 -25.75 -4.36
C PRO A 216 16.08 -24.96 -4.94
N GLY A 217 14.86 -25.46 -4.75
CA GLY A 217 13.64 -24.83 -5.23
C GLY A 217 13.31 -23.56 -4.46
N LEU A 218 12.30 -22.84 -4.96
CA LEU A 218 11.78 -21.64 -4.29
C LEU A 218 10.64 -22.06 -3.35
N ASP A 219 10.86 -22.05 -2.05
CA ASP A 219 9.85 -22.41 -1.03
C ASP A 219 8.60 -21.50 -1.08
N ALA A 220 8.77 -20.26 -1.55
CA ALA A 220 7.67 -19.31 -1.72
C ALA A 220 6.83 -19.58 -3.00
N HIS A 221 7.28 -20.47 -3.89
CA HIS A 221 6.59 -20.75 -5.16
C HIS A 221 5.08 -21.03 -5.02
N PRO A 222 4.58 -21.80 -4.03
CA PRO A 222 3.15 -22.02 -3.85
C PRO A 222 2.36 -20.78 -3.42
N SER A 223 3.02 -19.71 -3.02
CA SER A 223 2.35 -18.50 -2.49
C SER A 223 1.47 -17.80 -3.53
N VAL A 224 1.90 -17.73 -4.80
CA VAL A 224 1.12 -17.14 -5.90
C VAL A 224 -0.14 -17.95 -6.17
N THR A 225 -0.02 -19.27 -6.19
CA THR A 225 -1.17 -20.17 -6.37
C THR A 225 -2.17 -20.00 -5.25
N ARG A 226 -1.73 -20.04 -4.00
CA ARG A 226 -2.58 -19.82 -2.83
C ARG A 226 -3.25 -18.44 -2.81
N LEU A 227 -2.52 -17.40 -3.22
CA LEU A 227 -3.09 -16.06 -3.33
C LEU A 227 -4.20 -16.03 -4.39
N ARG A 228 -3.94 -16.54 -5.60
CA ARG A 228 -4.92 -16.61 -6.67
C ARG A 228 -6.17 -17.39 -6.25
N GLU A 229 -6.02 -18.57 -5.70
CA GLU A 229 -7.13 -19.41 -5.23
C GLU A 229 -7.96 -18.73 -4.13
N ALA A 230 -7.35 -17.87 -3.36
CA ALA A 230 -8.02 -17.15 -2.28
C ALA A 230 -8.75 -15.87 -2.73
N ILE A 231 -8.42 -15.31 -3.90
CA ILE A 231 -9.14 -14.19 -4.52
C ILE A 231 -10.07 -14.64 -5.66
N ASP A 232 -9.81 -15.81 -6.24
CA ASP A 232 -10.63 -16.43 -7.27
C ASP A 232 -10.69 -17.96 -7.06
N PRO A 233 -11.41 -18.43 -6.03
CA PRO A 233 -11.43 -19.85 -5.67
C PRO A 233 -12.12 -20.74 -6.72
N GLN A 234 -12.92 -20.17 -7.63
CA GLN A 234 -13.60 -20.92 -8.69
C GLN A 234 -12.94 -20.77 -10.07
N ALA A 235 -11.77 -20.11 -10.12
CA ALA A 235 -11.02 -19.82 -11.35
C ALA A 235 -11.83 -19.05 -12.44
N GLN A 236 -12.92 -18.41 -12.05
CA GLN A 236 -13.83 -17.64 -12.92
C GLN A 236 -14.22 -16.30 -12.30
N GLY A 237 -13.52 -15.83 -11.27
CA GLY A 237 -13.85 -14.62 -10.54
C GLY A 237 -15.14 -14.72 -9.71
N LYS A 238 -15.64 -15.92 -9.43
CA LYS A 238 -16.92 -16.10 -8.73
C LYS A 238 -16.74 -16.94 -7.47
N TYR A 239 -17.37 -16.51 -6.42
CA TYR A 239 -17.35 -17.17 -5.12
C TYR A 239 -18.63 -17.95 -4.88
N THR A 240 -18.59 -18.88 -3.91
CA THR A 240 -19.77 -19.53 -3.36
C THR A 240 -20.72 -18.51 -2.73
N ALA A 241 -21.98 -18.89 -2.49
CA ALA A 241 -23.03 -18.01 -1.97
C ALA A 241 -22.66 -17.25 -0.68
N ALA A 242 -21.71 -17.74 0.08
CA ALA A 242 -21.19 -17.06 1.26
C ALA A 242 -19.66 -17.16 1.33
N VAL A 243 -18.99 -16.05 1.66
CA VAL A 243 -17.56 -15.96 1.89
C VAL A 243 -17.33 -15.19 3.18
N GLY A 244 -16.60 -15.75 4.12
CA GLY A 244 -16.35 -15.13 5.42
C GLY A 244 -17.62 -14.80 6.20
N GLY A 245 -18.69 -15.62 6.07
CA GLY A 245 -19.98 -15.40 6.69
C GLY A 245 -20.86 -14.32 6.04
N GLN A 246 -20.42 -13.73 4.94
CA GLN A 246 -21.14 -12.71 4.18
C GLN A 246 -21.80 -13.33 2.95
N ALA A 247 -23.05 -12.99 2.67
CA ALA A 247 -23.70 -13.38 1.42
C ALA A 247 -22.95 -12.77 0.22
N ALA A 248 -22.60 -13.62 -0.75
CA ALA A 248 -21.87 -13.25 -1.96
C ALA A 248 -22.75 -13.44 -3.22
N THR A 249 -23.97 -12.92 -3.18
CA THR A 249 -24.94 -13.05 -4.26
C THR A 249 -25.39 -11.69 -4.78
N THR A 250 -25.73 -11.63 -6.06
CA THR A 250 -26.34 -10.44 -6.66
C THR A 250 -27.87 -10.47 -6.43
N PRO A 251 -28.54 -9.32 -6.27
CA PRO A 251 -29.98 -9.24 -6.31
C PRO A 251 -30.52 -9.69 -7.69
N ALA A 252 -31.64 -10.40 -7.71
CA ALA A 252 -32.36 -10.78 -8.92
C ALA A 252 -33.71 -10.07 -9.00
N ASP A 253 -34.05 -9.50 -10.16
CA ASP A 253 -35.37 -8.94 -10.50
C ASP A 253 -36.08 -8.16 -9.37
N GLY A 254 -35.37 -7.20 -8.78
CA GLY A 254 -35.87 -6.37 -7.67
C GLY A 254 -35.88 -7.04 -6.31
N GLY A 255 -35.48 -8.30 -6.20
CA GLY A 255 -35.25 -9.00 -4.93
C GLY A 255 -33.84 -8.75 -4.38
N ARG A 256 -33.65 -9.05 -3.09
CA ARG A 256 -32.34 -8.99 -2.43
C ARG A 256 -31.55 -10.30 -2.47
N ASP A 257 -32.20 -11.39 -2.82
CA ASP A 257 -31.71 -12.76 -2.71
C ASP A 257 -31.42 -13.36 -4.10
N GLY A 258 -30.48 -12.76 -4.83
CA GLY A 258 -29.97 -13.31 -6.07
C GLY A 258 -29.24 -14.64 -5.82
N GLN A 259 -29.30 -15.56 -6.80
CA GLN A 259 -28.61 -16.83 -6.75
C GLN A 259 -27.21 -16.76 -7.37
N ALA A 260 -26.91 -15.73 -8.17
CA ALA A 260 -25.61 -15.57 -8.80
C ALA A 260 -24.56 -15.05 -7.78
N PRO A 261 -23.48 -15.77 -7.54
CA PRO A 261 -22.41 -15.31 -6.65
C PRO A 261 -21.67 -14.09 -7.23
N VAL A 262 -21.15 -13.23 -6.36
CA VAL A 262 -20.31 -12.09 -6.70
C VAL A 262 -18.90 -12.26 -6.10
N GLU A 263 -17.91 -11.59 -6.69
CA GLU A 263 -16.55 -11.63 -6.18
C GLU A 263 -16.45 -11.05 -4.77
N ARG A 264 -15.69 -11.75 -3.94
CA ARG A 264 -15.32 -11.32 -2.59
C ARG A 264 -14.00 -11.98 -2.20
N PHE A 265 -13.24 -11.34 -1.34
CA PHE A 265 -12.06 -11.97 -0.78
C PHE A 265 -12.44 -13.06 0.23
N ALA A 266 -11.86 -14.24 0.09
CA ALA A 266 -12.03 -15.33 1.07
C ALA A 266 -11.48 -14.99 2.47
N GLN A 267 -10.52 -14.05 2.52
CA GLN A 267 -9.94 -13.50 3.75
C GLN A 267 -9.65 -12.03 3.52
N ALA A 268 -9.59 -11.23 4.59
CA ALA A 268 -9.23 -9.82 4.50
C ALA A 268 -7.85 -9.62 3.84
N ARG A 269 -7.79 -8.81 2.78
CA ARG A 269 -6.59 -8.55 1.98
C ARG A 269 -6.55 -7.12 1.49
N LEU A 270 -5.34 -6.63 1.27
CA LEU A 270 -5.11 -5.46 0.44
C LEU A 270 -4.56 -5.95 -0.91
N LEU A 271 -5.27 -5.66 -1.98
CA LEU A 271 -4.87 -5.97 -3.35
C LEU A 271 -4.75 -4.67 -4.14
N GLY A 272 -3.57 -4.40 -4.69
CA GLY A 272 -3.31 -3.31 -5.63
C GLY A 272 -3.05 -3.89 -7.01
N GLU A 273 -3.72 -3.37 -8.05
CA GLU A 273 -3.47 -3.76 -9.43
C GLU A 273 -3.57 -2.55 -10.37
N SER A 274 -2.85 -2.61 -11.48
CA SER A 274 -2.89 -1.61 -12.53
C SER A 274 -2.60 -2.27 -13.88
N PRO A 275 -3.28 -1.85 -14.96
CA PRO A 275 -2.94 -2.30 -16.32
C PRO A 275 -1.63 -1.71 -16.84
N ASP A 276 -1.08 -0.69 -16.19
CA ASP A 276 0.17 -0.02 -16.55
C ASP A 276 1.17 -0.09 -15.39
N HIS A 277 1.60 1.02 -14.82
CA HIS A 277 2.66 1.06 -13.83
C HIS A 277 2.13 1.21 -12.39
N ILE A 278 2.85 0.59 -11.44
CA ILE A 278 2.72 0.87 -10.01
C ILE A 278 4.06 1.42 -9.54
N ALA A 279 4.08 2.64 -9.02
CA ALA A 279 5.27 3.29 -8.49
C ALA A 279 5.14 3.51 -6.97
N TRP A 280 6.19 3.14 -6.24
CA TRP A 280 6.33 3.42 -4.81
C TRP A 280 7.53 4.35 -4.63
N THR A 281 7.30 5.58 -4.23
CA THR A 281 8.34 6.60 -4.12
C THR A 281 8.30 7.28 -2.75
N THR A 282 9.48 7.51 -2.18
CA THR A 282 9.64 8.26 -0.92
C THR A 282 10.99 8.96 -0.90
N PRO A 283 11.11 10.19 -0.40
CA PRO A 283 12.42 10.82 -0.16
C PRO A 283 13.14 10.25 1.07
N ALA A 284 12.49 9.41 1.86
CA ALA A 284 13.03 8.79 3.05
C ALA A 284 13.22 7.27 2.86
N SER A 285 12.90 6.47 3.84
CA SER A 285 13.08 5.01 3.81
C SER A 285 11.79 4.29 3.44
N ALA A 286 11.91 3.21 2.64
CA ALA A 286 10.84 2.26 2.41
C ALA A 286 11.18 0.94 3.12
N VAL A 287 10.21 0.36 3.84
CA VAL A 287 10.36 -0.89 4.58
C VAL A 287 9.29 -1.87 4.12
N ALA A 288 9.71 -3.08 3.75
CA ALA A 288 8.82 -4.20 3.47
C ALA A 288 9.11 -5.34 4.45
N TYR A 289 8.09 -5.80 5.17
CA TYR A 289 8.17 -6.92 6.10
C TYR A 289 7.05 -7.92 5.81
N ALA A 290 7.39 -9.20 5.73
CA ALA A 290 6.44 -10.29 5.62
C ALA A 290 6.73 -11.34 6.70
N GLY A 291 5.73 -11.68 7.51
CA GLY A 291 5.88 -12.66 8.60
C GLY A 291 6.14 -14.10 8.12
N GLN A 292 5.89 -14.38 6.84
CA GLN A 292 6.14 -15.72 6.25
C GLN A 292 7.07 -15.62 5.04
N ALA A 293 6.61 -15.12 3.90
CA ALA A 293 7.39 -15.09 2.66
C ALA A 293 7.14 -13.79 1.90
N LEU A 294 8.19 -13.26 1.30
CA LEU A 294 8.14 -12.23 0.27
C LEU A 294 8.53 -12.87 -1.06
N GLN A 295 7.67 -12.75 -2.07
CA GLN A 295 7.93 -13.26 -3.42
C GLN A 295 7.86 -12.11 -4.43
N LEU A 296 8.90 -11.99 -5.24
CA LEU A 296 8.96 -11.10 -6.39
C LEU A 296 9.07 -11.96 -7.65
N THR A 297 8.11 -11.87 -8.57
CA THR A 297 8.11 -12.59 -9.84
C THR A 297 7.94 -11.58 -10.95
N VAL A 298 8.87 -11.57 -11.89
CA VAL A 298 8.91 -10.65 -13.02
C VAL A 298 9.01 -11.47 -14.31
N GLN A 299 8.24 -11.10 -15.34
CA GLN A 299 8.25 -11.83 -16.61
C GLN A 299 9.46 -11.49 -17.48
N GLN A 300 10.02 -10.30 -17.35
CA GLN A 300 11.15 -9.84 -18.14
C GLN A 300 12.33 -9.55 -17.22
N ASP A 301 12.58 -8.31 -16.88
CA ASP A 301 13.78 -7.89 -16.20
C ASP A 301 13.50 -7.45 -14.76
N ALA A 302 14.32 -7.92 -13.82
CA ALA A 302 14.39 -7.41 -12.46
C ALA A 302 15.72 -6.71 -12.24
N GLN A 303 15.69 -5.44 -11.83
CA GLN A 303 16.88 -4.65 -11.56
C GLN A 303 16.89 -4.19 -10.11
N LEU A 304 18.02 -4.34 -9.44
CA LEU A 304 18.25 -3.89 -8.08
C LEU A 304 19.50 -3.02 -8.04
N SER A 305 19.33 -1.74 -7.72
CA SER A 305 20.41 -0.76 -7.70
C SER A 305 20.46 -0.04 -6.36
N ALA A 306 21.63 0.11 -5.78
CA ALA A 306 21.86 0.88 -4.56
C ALA A 306 22.98 1.89 -4.78
N GLY A 307 22.76 3.14 -4.38
CA GLY A 307 23.77 4.20 -4.52
C GLY A 307 25.00 4.01 -3.62
N GLN A 308 24.89 3.23 -2.57
CA GLN A 308 26.00 2.92 -1.65
C GLN A 308 26.17 1.42 -1.45
N THR A 309 25.33 0.80 -0.63
CA THR A 309 25.50 -0.59 -0.21
C THR A 309 24.28 -1.43 -0.57
N LEU A 310 24.53 -2.59 -1.19
CA LEU A 310 23.57 -3.65 -1.36
C LEU A 310 23.99 -4.85 -0.51
N SER A 311 23.16 -5.25 0.46
CA SER A 311 23.41 -6.40 1.33
C SER A 311 22.30 -7.42 1.21
N ALA A 312 22.65 -8.72 1.13
CA ALA A 312 21.73 -9.83 1.17
C ALA A 312 22.20 -10.84 2.23
N VAL A 313 21.32 -11.17 3.18
CA VAL A 313 21.62 -12.12 4.26
C VAL A 313 20.49 -13.13 4.36
N SER A 314 20.81 -14.41 4.45
CA SER A 314 19.85 -15.49 4.67
C SER A 314 20.23 -16.34 5.87
N GLY A 315 19.21 -16.89 6.57
CA GLY A 315 19.44 -17.76 7.73
C GLY A 315 19.78 -19.22 7.37
N GLN A 316 19.60 -19.62 6.13
CA GLN A 316 19.87 -21.00 5.71
C GLN A 316 20.75 -21.04 4.44
N HIS A 317 20.18 -20.77 3.28
CA HIS A 317 20.93 -20.83 2.02
C HIS A 317 20.56 -19.66 1.11
N THR A 318 21.50 -19.32 0.25
CA THR A 318 21.30 -18.38 -0.86
C THR A 318 21.67 -19.10 -2.15
N ALA A 319 20.80 -19.07 -3.16
CA ALA A 319 21.04 -19.66 -4.45
C ALA A 319 20.94 -18.58 -5.54
N LEU A 320 21.88 -18.54 -6.46
CA LEU A 320 21.86 -17.74 -7.67
C LEU A 320 21.93 -18.69 -8.87
N PHE A 321 20.93 -18.64 -9.74
CA PHE A 321 20.83 -19.50 -10.90
C PHE A 321 20.49 -18.69 -12.13
N ALA A 322 21.24 -18.90 -13.22
CA ALA A 322 20.93 -18.38 -14.54
C ALA A 322 20.73 -19.55 -15.51
N GLN A 323 19.54 -19.69 -16.07
CA GLN A 323 19.22 -20.77 -17.01
C GLN A 323 19.97 -20.62 -18.33
N ARG A 324 20.12 -19.39 -18.79
CA ARG A 324 20.84 -19.07 -20.03
C ARG A 324 21.69 -17.81 -19.80
N GLY A 325 22.95 -17.89 -20.18
CA GLY A 325 23.87 -16.78 -19.99
C GLY A 325 24.70 -16.86 -18.71
N PRO A 326 25.67 -15.97 -18.53
CA PRO A 326 26.66 -16.04 -17.45
C PRO A 326 26.13 -15.41 -16.14
N ILE A 327 26.60 -15.93 -15.02
CA ILE A 327 26.63 -15.22 -13.74
C ILE A 327 27.96 -14.48 -13.66
N LYS A 328 27.95 -13.15 -13.49
CA LYS A 328 29.16 -12.32 -13.37
C LYS A 328 29.24 -11.69 -11.98
N LEU A 329 30.37 -11.87 -11.31
CA LEU A 329 30.71 -11.18 -10.05
C LEU A 329 31.93 -10.30 -10.34
N ILE A 330 31.76 -8.99 -10.31
CA ILE A 330 32.79 -8.02 -10.70
C ILE A 330 32.90 -6.95 -9.60
N ALA A 331 34.11 -6.76 -9.10
CA ALA A 331 34.49 -5.61 -8.29
C ALA A 331 35.45 -4.73 -9.11
N ALA A 332 35.06 -3.46 -9.33
CA ALA A 332 35.88 -2.54 -10.14
C ALA A 332 37.13 -2.04 -9.41
N ALA A 333 37.05 -1.84 -8.10
CA ALA A 333 38.11 -1.22 -7.31
C ALA A 333 38.32 -1.89 -5.95
N GLY A 334 37.99 -3.15 -5.80
CA GLY A 334 38.15 -3.89 -4.53
C GLY A 334 38.20 -5.38 -4.77
N PRO A 335 38.50 -6.20 -3.77
CA PRO A 335 38.55 -7.64 -3.91
C PRO A 335 37.16 -8.26 -4.06
N VAL A 336 37.09 -9.36 -4.82
CA VAL A 336 35.99 -10.34 -4.72
C VAL A 336 36.43 -11.45 -3.78
N SER A 337 35.78 -11.61 -2.65
CA SER A 337 36.10 -12.63 -1.65
C SER A 337 35.03 -13.72 -1.62
N LEU A 338 35.42 -14.99 -1.76
CA LEU A 338 34.54 -16.14 -1.58
C LEU A 338 35.12 -17.01 -0.45
N GLN A 339 34.36 -17.19 0.62
CA GLN A 339 34.81 -17.88 1.83
C GLN A 339 33.79 -18.92 2.28
N ALA A 340 34.26 -20.13 2.61
CA ALA A 340 33.47 -21.16 3.30
C ALA A 340 34.11 -21.41 4.68
N HIS A 341 33.45 -20.98 5.78
CA HIS A 341 34.08 -20.97 7.11
C HIS A 341 34.18 -22.36 7.73
N THR A 342 33.20 -23.22 7.55
CA THR A 342 33.13 -24.55 8.15
C THR A 342 32.93 -25.67 7.15
N GLY A 343 32.69 -25.35 5.88
CA GLY A 343 32.49 -26.30 4.79
C GLY A 343 33.55 -26.19 3.69
N ALA A 344 33.36 -26.90 2.60
CA ALA A 344 34.20 -26.82 1.41
C ALA A 344 33.74 -25.69 0.49
N LEU A 345 34.68 -25.06 -0.22
CA LEU A 345 34.43 -24.25 -1.40
C LEU A 345 34.66 -25.12 -2.64
N GLU A 346 33.65 -25.39 -3.42
CA GLU A 346 33.72 -26.22 -4.62
C GLU A 346 33.54 -25.37 -5.87
N LEU A 347 34.40 -25.55 -6.86
CA LEU A 347 34.33 -24.95 -8.18
C LEU A 347 34.26 -26.09 -9.22
N LEU A 348 33.11 -26.26 -9.86
CA LEU A 348 32.84 -27.32 -10.82
C LEU A 348 32.49 -26.70 -12.18
N ALA A 349 33.10 -27.22 -13.24
CA ALA A 349 32.80 -26.87 -14.63
C ALA A 349 32.87 -28.11 -15.50
N ASP A 350 31.93 -28.25 -16.43
CA ASP A 350 31.94 -29.36 -17.40
C ASP A 350 33.13 -29.29 -18.37
N GLN A 351 33.51 -28.10 -18.80
CA GLN A 351 34.58 -27.93 -19.80
C GLN A 351 35.90 -27.47 -19.17
N ALA A 352 35.94 -26.32 -18.53
CA ALA A 352 37.20 -25.76 -18.03
C ALA A 352 36.99 -24.81 -16.85
N VAL A 353 37.90 -24.81 -15.91
CA VAL A 353 38.11 -23.78 -14.90
C VAL A 353 39.38 -23.03 -15.24
N THR A 354 39.32 -21.75 -15.53
CA THR A 354 40.46 -20.88 -15.82
C THR A 354 40.72 -19.93 -14.67
N VAL A 355 41.93 -19.93 -14.15
CA VAL A 355 42.36 -18.99 -13.11
C VAL A 355 43.52 -18.18 -13.67
N THR A 356 43.39 -16.86 -13.76
CA THR A 356 44.40 -15.99 -14.36
C THR A 356 44.63 -14.76 -13.48
N ALA A 357 45.90 -14.49 -13.17
CA ALA A 357 46.35 -13.20 -12.65
C ALA A 357 47.08 -12.48 -13.78
N THR A 358 46.63 -11.24 -14.10
CA THR A 358 47.20 -10.51 -15.26
C THR A 358 48.44 -9.73 -14.94
N ASP A 359 48.70 -9.47 -13.67
CA ASP A 359 49.82 -8.57 -13.29
C ASP A 359 50.81 -9.25 -12.33
N THR A 360 50.42 -9.91 -11.27
CA THR A 360 51.35 -10.37 -10.25
C THR A 360 51.43 -11.89 -10.15
N ARG A 361 50.61 -12.55 -9.34
CA ARG A 361 50.77 -13.97 -9.06
C ARG A 361 49.50 -14.66 -8.67
N ILE A 362 49.50 -15.98 -8.72
CA ILE A 362 48.48 -16.87 -8.16
C ILE A 362 49.10 -17.64 -7.01
N ASP A 363 48.61 -17.48 -5.80
CA ASP A 363 49.01 -18.24 -4.63
C ASP A 363 48.01 -19.37 -4.37
N VAL A 364 48.47 -20.60 -4.23
CA VAL A 364 47.70 -21.77 -3.84
C VAL A 364 48.32 -22.34 -2.59
N LEU A 365 47.65 -22.14 -1.46
CA LEU A 365 48.18 -22.49 -0.14
C LEU A 365 47.26 -23.48 0.56
N ALA A 366 47.79 -24.49 1.22
CA ALA A 366 47.07 -25.40 2.09
C ALA A 366 47.92 -25.73 3.34
N GLN A 367 47.30 -25.92 4.47
CA GLN A 367 47.98 -26.25 5.70
C GLN A 367 48.61 -27.67 5.65
N HIS A 368 47.92 -28.62 5.02
CA HIS A 368 48.34 -30.03 5.05
C HIS A 368 48.68 -30.58 3.68
N LYS A 369 47.85 -30.38 2.67
CA LYS A 369 47.99 -31.09 1.41
C LYS A 369 47.42 -30.33 0.22
N ILE A 370 48.16 -30.32 -0.89
CA ILE A 370 47.70 -29.89 -2.22
C ILE A 370 47.84 -31.08 -3.17
N VAL A 371 46.76 -31.35 -3.93
CA VAL A 371 46.75 -32.37 -4.97
C VAL A 371 46.34 -31.74 -6.31
N LEU A 372 47.23 -31.87 -7.31
CA LEU A 372 46.93 -31.52 -8.69
C LEU A 372 46.86 -32.83 -9.49
N GLN A 373 45.67 -33.15 -10.03
CA GLN A 373 45.45 -34.43 -10.73
C GLN A 373 44.79 -34.24 -12.08
N ALA A 374 45.33 -34.92 -13.09
CA ALA A 374 44.73 -35.02 -14.42
C ALA A 374 44.76 -36.49 -14.86
N GLY A 375 43.61 -37.15 -14.96
CA GLY A 375 43.50 -38.57 -15.21
C GLY A 375 44.27 -39.39 -14.16
N GLN A 376 45.24 -40.16 -14.61
CA GLN A 376 46.08 -40.99 -13.74
C GLN A 376 47.37 -40.30 -13.25
N THR A 377 47.68 -39.11 -13.76
CA THR A 377 48.86 -38.31 -13.36
C THR A 377 48.54 -37.37 -12.23
N ARG A 378 49.38 -37.35 -11.18
CA ARG A 378 49.17 -36.57 -9.97
C ARG A 378 50.45 -35.97 -9.43
N ILE A 379 50.35 -34.73 -8.96
CA ILE A 379 51.35 -34.05 -8.14
C ILE A 379 50.76 -33.89 -6.74
N THR A 380 51.44 -34.31 -5.72
CA THR A 380 51.04 -34.16 -4.32
C THR A 380 52.11 -33.41 -3.56
N LEU A 381 51.72 -32.32 -2.87
CA LEU A 381 52.53 -31.64 -1.89
C LEU A 381 51.93 -31.96 -0.52
N GLU A 382 52.67 -32.60 0.36
CA GLU A 382 52.17 -33.03 1.67
C GLU A 382 53.31 -33.05 2.70
N GLY A 383 53.15 -32.29 3.79
CA GLY A 383 54.24 -32.13 4.76
C GLY A 383 55.51 -31.53 4.14
N GLY A 384 56.63 -32.23 4.23
CA GLY A 384 57.91 -31.85 3.63
C GLY A 384 58.15 -32.46 2.26
N ASP A 385 57.20 -33.23 1.70
CA ASP A 385 57.46 -34.04 0.49
C ASP A 385 56.69 -33.52 -0.74
N ILE A 386 57.32 -33.68 -1.90
CA ILE A 386 56.69 -33.47 -3.21
C ILE A 386 56.74 -34.83 -3.96
N THR A 387 55.56 -35.38 -4.28
CA THR A 387 55.44 -36.65 -5.00
C THR A 387 54.89 -36.43 -6.40
N PHE A 388 55.57 -36.88 -7.39
CA PHE A 388 55.14 -36.99 -8.80
C PHE A 388 54.76 -38.44 -9.09
N ALA A 389 53.57 -38.75 -9.50
CA ALA A 389 53.08 -40.06 -9.83
C ALA A 389 52.47 -40.05 -11.25
N CYS A 390 53.01 -40.80 -12.18
CA CYS A 390 52.49 -40.97 -13.53
C CYS A 390 52.78 -42.39 -14.04
N PRO A 391 51.81 -43.00 -14.80
CA PRO A 391 52.08 -44.33 -15.43
C PRO A 391 52.93 -44.27 -16.65
N GLY A 392 53.20 -43.10 -17.21
CA GLY A 392 54.03 -42.85 -18.39
C GLY A 392 55.39 -42.22 -18.08
N GLN A 393 55.86 -41.41 -18.98
CA GLN A 393 57.16 -40.74 -18.83
C GLN A 393 57.03 -39.42 -18.07
N PHE A 394 57.96 -39.19 -17.16
CA PHE A 394 58.16 -37.88 -16.51
C PHE A 394 59.34 -37.19 -17.23
N THR A 395 59.09 -36.12 -17.97
CA THR A 395 60.10 -35.41 -18.75
C THR A 395 60.29 -34.00 -18.18
N VAL A 396 61.52 -33.69 -17.82
CA VAL A 396 61.97 -32.37 -17.42
C VAL A 396 62.77 -31.73 -18.54
N LYS A 397 62.36 -30.52 -19.00
CA LYS A 397 63.13 -29.76 -20.02
C LYS A 397 63.53 -28.44 -19.39
N ALA A 398 64.81 -28.27 -19.13
CA ALA A 398 65.40 -27.03 -18.65
C ALA A 398 66.81 -26.89 -19.15
N SER A 399 67.41 -25.71 -19.24
CA SER A 399 68.77 -25.46 -19.61
C SER A 399 69.75 -25.95 -18.54
N MET A 400 69.37 -26.00 -17.28
CA MET A 400 70.16 -26.51 -16.15
C MET A 400 69.23 -27.24 -15.17
N HIS A 401 69.71 -28.25 -14.47
CA HIS A 401 69.00 -29.03 -13.46
C HIS A 401 69.80 -29.07 -12.14
N PRO A 402 69.94 -27.92 -11.41
CA PRO A 402 70.70 -27.96 -10.16
C PRO A 402 69.86 -28.66 -9.07
N PHE A 403 70.46 -29.60 -8.34
CA PHE A 403 69.90 -30.16 -7.09
C PHE A 403 70.68 -29.56 -5.93
N LEU A 404 69.97 -28.71 -5.13
CA LEU A 404 70.50 -28.02 -3.96
C LEU A 404 70.05 -28.72 -2.68
N GLY A 405 70.63 -28.35 -1.55
CA GLY A 405 70.15 -28.82 -0.23
C GLY A 405 68.75 -28.40 0.06
N GLY A 406 68.07 -29.15 0.92
CA GLY A 406 66.66 -28.86 1.31
C GLY A 406 66.50 -27.51 1.99
N GLU A 407 65.45 -26.76 1.62
CA GLU A 407 65.00 -25.51 2.26
C GLU A 407 63.59 -25.69 2.71
N SER A 408 63.24 -25.15 3.86
CA SER A 408 61.88 -25.19 4.43
C SER A 408 61.25 -23.82 4.47
N GLY A 409 59.93 -23.73 4.17
CA GLY A 409 59.13 -22.54 4.30
C GLY A 409 57.75 -22.88 4.91
N ASN A 410 57.19 -21.97 5.66
CA ASN A 410 55.84 -22.12 6.23
C ASN A 410 54.82 -21.35 5.42
N ALA A 411 53.72 -22.01 5.05
CA ALA A 411 52.56 -21.32 4.49
C ALA A 411 51.87 -20.46 5.58
N ILE A 412 51.82 -19.16 5.37
CA ILE A 412 51.04 -18.25 6.24
C ILE A 412 49.61 -18.23 5.69
N ILE A 413 48.66 -18.78 6.44
CA ILE A 413 47.26 -18.86 6.06
C ILE A 413 46.46 -18.10 7.10
N ASP A 414 45.68 -17.13 6.65
CA ASP A 414 44.77 -16.35 7.52
C ASP A 414 43.68 -17.26 8.09
N LYS A 415 43.41 -17.10 9.37
CA LYS A 415 42.32 -17.84 10.04
C LYS A 415 40.99 -17.21 9.72
N LEU A 416 40.06 -18.03 9.23
CA LEU A 416 38.67 -17.60 9.08
C LEU A 416 37.98 -17.35 10.44
N PRO A 417 37.08 -16.38 10.54
CA PRO A 417 36.33 -16.13 11.75
C PRO A 417 35.59 -17.40 12.22
N GLN A 418 35.75 -17.75 13.49
CA GLN A 418 35.07 -18.86 14.14
C GLN A 418 33.95 -18.27 15.03
N GLY A 419 32.69 -18.43 14.65
CA GLY A 419 31.56 -17.95 15.43
C GLY A 419 30.35 -18.89 15.31
N THR A 420 29.63 -19.06 16.41
CA THR A 420 28.33 -19.76 16.39
C THR A 420 27.27 -18.83 15.82
N VAL A 421 26.66 -19.20 14.70
CA VAL A 421 25.51 -18.49 14.15
C VAL A 421 24.30 -18.80 15.03
N GLY A 422 23.82 -17.80 15.78
CA GLY A 422 22.58 -17.92 16.57
C GLY A 422 21.38 -18.20 15.66
N GLY A 423 20.56 -19.18 16.02
CA GLY A 423 19.36 -19.49 15.25
C GLY A 423 18.36 -18.35 15.26
N ILE A 424 17.82 -17.99 14.12
CA ILE A 424 16.70 -17.04 13.99
C ILE A 424 15.45 -17.71 14.54
N ARG A 425 14.95 -17.25 15.71
CA ARG A 425 13.69 -17.74 16.27
C ARG A 425 12.52 -17.21 15.43
N LYS A 426 11.61 -18.10 15.02
CA LYS A 426 10.30 -17.69 14.49
C LYS A 426 9.56 -16.90 15.57
N LEU A 427 9.27 -15.65 15.30
CA LEU A 427 8.36 -14.87 16.14
C LEU A 427 6.94 -15.34 15.85
N SER A 428 6.29 -15.94 16.84
CA SER A 428 4.85 -16.21 16.79
C SER A 428 4.11 -14.97 17.27
N PHE A 429 3.35 -14.34 16.37
CA PHE A 429 2.39 -13.31 16.78
C PHE A 429 1.10 -14.03 17.20
N SER A 430 0.79 -14.00 18.51
CA SER A 430 -0.57 -14.29 18.98
C SER A 430 -1.48 -13.11 18.59
N ARG A 431 -2.65 -13.41 18.01
CA ARG A 431 -3.71 -12.44 17.73
C ARG A 431 -4.37 -11.97 19.02
#